data_935e19a6120bca58a40b2b40cfefa3bc
#
_entry.id   935e19a6120bca58a40b2b40cfefa3bc
#
_cell.length_a   1.000
_cell.length_b   1.000
_cell.length_c   1.000
_cell.angle_alpha   90.00
_cell.angle_beta   90.00
_cell.angle_gamma   90.00
#
_symmetry.space_group_name_H-M   'P 1'
#
loop_
_entity.id
_entity.type
_entity.pdbx_description
1 polymer ?
#
loop_
_entity_poly.entity_id
_entity_poly.type
_entity_poly.pdbx_seq_one_letter_code
_entity_poly.pdbx_strand_id
1 'polypeptide(L)'
;MNNIAVVEKGWIGGGNTGRNTTIIRSNYLWDASAGLYDHALKIWEGLSQELNYNVMFSQRGVMNLAHNLQDVRDLKRRTHANRLNGIDAVYLSTEEVKKFCPIINTSPDIRYPVLGLSLIHI
;
A
#
# COMPACT_ATOMS: atom_id res chain seq x y z
N MET A 1 -15.74 0.95 -24.54
CA MET A 1 -17.21 1.10 -24.36
C MET A 1 -17.55 2.54 -24.63
N ASN A 2 -18.58 2.80 -25.43
CA ASN A 2 -19.03 4.15 -25.75
C ASN A 2 -20.46 4.32 -25.19
N ASN A 3 -20.85 5.53 -24.87
CA ASN A 3 -22.17 5.86 -24.33
C ASN A 3 -22.46 5.24 -22.94
N ILE A 4 -21.60 5.53 -21.97
CA ILE A 4 -21.77 5.13 -20.58
C ILE A 4 -22.26 6.34 -19.78
N ALA A 5 -23.28 6.13 -18.94
CA ALA A 5 -23.75 7.12 -17.98
C ALA A 5 -23.61 6.58 -16.56
N VAL A 6 -23.14 7.41 -15.65
CA VAL A 6 -23.14 7.13 -14.22
C VAL A 6 -24.22 7.96 -13.57
N VAL A 7 -25.15 7.30 -12.88
CA VAL A 7 -26.28 7.96 -12.22
C VAL A 7 -26.07 7.88 -10.70
N GLU A 8 -26.02 9.03 -10.05
CA GLU A 8 -25.86 9.17 -8.59
C GLU A 8 -27.12 9.82 -8.00
N LYS A 9 -27.69 9.21 -6.95
CA LYS A 9 -28.87 9.75 -6.27
C LYS A 9 -28.57 10.79 -5.19
N GLY A 10 -27.32 10.89 -4.75
CA GLY A 10 -26.87 11.83 -3.72
C GLY A 10 -26.01 12.93 -4.31
N TRP A 11 -24.77 13.00 -3.88
CA TRP A 11 -23.79 13.93 -4.44
C TRP A 11 -22.56 13.16 -4.94
N ILE A 12 -21.84 13.71 -5.88
CA ILE A 12 -20.63 13.11 -6.46
C ILE A 12 -19.61 12.82 -5.36
N GLY A 13 -19.16 11.56 -5.27
CA GLY A 13 -18.23 11.13 -4.25
C GLY A 13 -18.82 10.89 -2.86
N GLY A 14 -20.13 11.02 -2.67
CA GLY A 14 -20.81 10.88 -1.37
C GLY A 14 -20.79 9.47 -0.77
N GLY A 15 -20.47 8.45 -1.56
CA GLY A 15 -20.31 7.07 -1.13
C GLY A 15 -18.91 6.75 -0.63
N ASN A 16 -18.43 5.54 -0.95
CA ASN A 16 -17.10 5.05 -0.54
C ASN A 16 -15.96 5.90 -1.09
N THR A 17 -16.12 6.52 -2.23
CA THR A 17 -15.09 7.37 -2.85
C THR A 17 -14.65 8.50 -1.92
N GLY A 18 -15.58 9.19 -1.25
CA GLY A 18 -15.27 10.28 -0.33
C GLY A 18 -15.04 9.84 1.13
N ARG A 19 -15.10 8.54 1.42
CA ARG A 19 -15.03 8.00 2.80
C ARG A 19 -13.90 7.00 3.01
N ASN A 20 -12.96 6.91 2.08
CA ASN A 20 -11.83 5.99 2.16
C ASN A 20 -10.55 6.70 2.64
N THR A 21 -9.53 5.92 2.96
CA THR A 21 -8.22 6.43 3.42
C THR A 21 -7.34 6.94 2.29
N THR A 22 -7.78 6.83 1.04
CA THR A 22 -7.04 7.21 -0.17
C THR A 22 -5.65 6.55 -0.31
N ILE A 23 -5.49 5.38 0.28
CA ILE A 23 -4.26 4.59 0.15
C ILE A 23 -4.41 3.65 -1.04
N ILE A 24 -3.67 3.93 -2.11
CA ILE A 24 -3.61 3.13 -3.32
C ILE A 24 -2.37 2.24 -3.23
N ARG A 25 -2.57 0.91 -3.30
CA ARG A 25 -1.50 -0.06 -3.04
C ARG A 25 -1.76 -1.38 -3.74
N SER A 26 -0.71 -2.17 -3.98
CA SER A 26 -0.78 -3.50 -4.62
C SER A 26 -0.38 -4.66 -3.69
N ASN A 27 -0.13 -4.41 -2.39
CA ASN A 27 0.39 -5.40 -1.43
C ASN A 27 -0.65 -6.42 -0.93
N TYR A 28 -1.35 -7.06 -1.84
CA TYR A 28 -2.33 -8.09 -1.54
C TYR A 28 -1.68 -9.47 -1.54
N LEU A 29 -2.18 -10.38 -0.68
CA LEU A 29 -1.64 -11.72 -0.52
C LEU A 29 -2.03 -12.67 -1.66
N TRP A 30 -3.23 -12.48 -2.22
CA TRP A 30 -3.80 -13.35 -3.24
C TRP A 30 -3.40 -12.87 -4.64
N ASP A 31 -2.94 -13.79 -5.48
CA ASP A 31 -2.42 -13.50 -6.82
C ASP A 31 -3.43 -12.72 -7.69
N ALA A 32 -4.68 -13.15 -7.71
CA ALA A 32 -5.74 -12.46 -8.47
C ALA A 32 -5.95 -11.02 -7.98
N SER A 33 -5.93 -10.80 -6.67
CA SER A 33 -6.05 -9.46 -6.08
C SER A 33 -4.80 -8.63 -6.35
N ALA A 34 -3.61 -9.23 -6.22
CA ALA A 34 -2.35 -8.53 -6.49
C ALA A 34 -2.30 -8.02 -7.94
N GLY A 35 -2.66 -8.87 -8.92
CA GLY A 35 -2.70 -8.47 -10.33
C GLY A 35 -3.70 -7.36 -10.62
N LEU A 36 -4.92 -7.43 -10.04
CA LEU A 36 -5.92 -6.38 -10.20
C LEU A 36 -5.45 -5.03 -9.63
N TYR A 37 -4.89 -5.04 -8.43
CA TYR A 37 -4.44 -3.82 -7.76
C TYR A 37 -3.14 -3.26 -8.36
N ASP A 38 -2.25 -4.10 -8.90
CA ASP A 38 -1.09 -3.64 -9.66
C ASP A 38 -1.52 -2.93 -10.96
N HIS A 39 -2.49 -3.50 -11.66
CA HIS A 39 -3.07 -2.85 -12.83
C HIS A 39 -3.74 -1.51 -12.47
N ALA A 40 -4.51 -1.46 -11.39
CA ALA A 40 -5.13 -0.22 -10.91
C ALA A 40 -4.08 0.83 -10.54
N LEU A 41 -2.97 0.43 -9.92
CA LEU A 41 -1.87 1.33 -9.59
C LEU A 41 -1.27 1.98 -10.86
N LYS A 42 -1.03 1.20 -11.90
CA LYS A 42 -0.55 1.70 -13.21
C LYS A 42 -1.50 2.71 -13.85
N ILE A 43 -2.81 2.51 -13.70
CA ILE A 43 -3.81 3.50 -14.14
C ILE A 43 -3.63 4.81 -13.36
N TRP A 44 -3.46 4.74 -12.04
CA TRP A 44 -3.24 5.93 -11.20
C TRP A 44 -1.98 6.71 -11.57
N GLU A 45 -0.91 6.04 -11.99
CA GLU A 45 0.34 6.68 -12.44
C GLU A 45 0.13 7.62 -13.64
N GLY A 46 -0.75 7.24 -14.58
CA GLY A 46 -1.08 8.04 -15.78
C GLY A 46 -2.26 8.98 -15.62
N LEU A 47 -3.06 8.83 -14.56
CA LEU A 47 -4.40 9.42 -14.46
C LEU A 47 -4.41 10.96 -14.50
N SER A 48 -3.42 11.61 -13.89
CA SER A 48 -3.31 13.08 -13.93
C SER A 48 -3.11 13.62 -15.35
N GLN A 49 -2.38 12.89 -16.18
CA GLN A 49 -2.14 13.26 -17.57
C GLN A 49 -3.38 12.99 -18.43
N GLU A 50 -4.01 11.82 -18.24
CA GLU A 50 -5.21 11.43 -18.98
C GLU A 50 -6.39 12.38 -18.73
N LEU A 51 -6.57 12.80 -17.48
CA LEU A 51 -7.66 13.70 -17.08
C LEU A 51 -7.31 15.19 -17.25
N ASN A 52 -6.07 15.52 -17.58
CA ASN A 52 -5.56 16.90 -17.53
C ASN A 52 -5.90 17.60 -16.19
N TYR A 53 -5.79 16.84 -15.09
CA TYR A 53 -6.13 17.27 -13.74
C TYR A 53 -5.20 16.61 -12.71
N ASN A 54 -4.63 17.40 -11.81
CA ASN A 54 -3.78 16.86 -10.77
C ASN A 54 -4.60 16.09 -9.72
N VAL A 55 -4.57 14.76 -9.79
CA VAL A 55 -5.24 13.86 -8.82
C VAL A 55 -4.49 13.74 -7.48
N MET A 56 -3.39 14.48 -7.32
CA MET A 56 -2.53 14.50 -6.13
C MET A 56 -2.01 13.11 -5.73
N PHE A 57 -1.82 12.22 -6.70
CA PHE A 57 -1.25 10.92 -6.46
C PHE A 57 0.25 11.01 -6.19
N SER A 58 0.69 10.51 -5.04
CA SER A 58 2.08 10.54 -4.60
C SER A 58 2.56 9.15 -4.19
N GLN A 59 3.48 8.60 -4.97
CA GLN A 59 4.08 7.29 -4.71
C GLN A 59 5.18 7.40 -3.65
N ARG A 60 4.86 6.95 -2.43
CA ARG A 60 5.78 6.98 -1.28
C ARG A 60 6.08 5.62 -0.70
N GLY A 61 5.43 4.59 -1.23
CA GLY A 61 5.47 3.25 -0.67
C GLY A 61 4.49 3.04 0.49
N VAL A 62 4.40 1.80 0.93
CA VAL A 62 3.58 1.40 2.08
C VAL A 62 4.44 0.61 3.05
N MET A 63 4.41 1.01 4.31
CA MET A 63 5.10 0.35 5.41
C MET A 63 4.11 -0.35 6.33
N ASN A 64 4.36 -1.63 6.62
CA ASN A 64 3.61 -2.40 7.62
C ASN A 64 4.57 -2.82 8.74
N LEU A 65 4.32 -2.37 9.96
CA LEU A 65 5.14 -2.69 11.12
C LEU A 65 4.72 -4.03 11.74
N ALA A 66 5.68 -4.80 12.21
CA ALA A 66 5.47 -6.01 13.02
C ALA A 66 5.76 -5.71 14.49
N HIS A 67 4.85 -6.04 15.37
CA HIS A 67 4.96 -5.80 16.82
C HIS A 67 5.06 -7.09 17.65
N ASN A 68 4.90 -8.24 17.04
CA ASN A 68 5.03 -9.55 17.65
C ASN A 68 5.57 -10.57 16.65
N LEU A 69 5.93 -11.75 17.10
CA LEU A 69 6.50 -12.80 16.24
C LEU A 69 5.53 -13.31 15.17
N GLN A 70 4.23 -13.27 15.44
CA GLN A 70 3.23 -13.67 14.45
C GLN A 70 3.18 -12.67 13.30
N ASP A 71 3.20 -11.38 13.61
CA ASP A 71 3.28 -10.31 12.59
C ASP A 71 4.53 -10.45 11.74
N VAL A 72 5.70 -10.73 12.38
CA VAL A 72 6.97 -10.97 11.65
C VAL A 72 6.82 -12.11 10.63
N ARG A 73 6.23 -13.24 11.05
CA ARG A 73 6.01 -14.39 10.16
C ARG A 73 5.07 -14.04 9.02
N ASP A 74 3.99 -13.33 9.33
CA ASP A 74 2.99 -12.91 8.33
C ASP A 74 3.58 -11.91 7.33
N LEU A 75 4.33 -10.91 7.79
CA LEU A 75 4.98 -9.93 6.92
C LEU A 75 6.04 -10.57 6.02
N LYS A 76 6.83 -11.54 6.53
CA LYS A 76 7.78 -12.29 5.69
C LYS A 76 7.05 -13.08 4.60
N ARG A 77 5.98 -13.80 4.96
CA ARG A 77 5.16 -14.54 4.00
C ARG A 77 4.56 -13.61 2.93
N ARG A 78 3.99 -12.48 3.35
CA ARG A 78 3.42 -11.47 2.43
C ARG A 78 4.49 -10.88 1.50
N THR A 79 5.66 -10.57 2.03
CA THR A 79 6.78 -10.06 1.22
C THR A 79 7.18 -11.06 0.14
N HIS A 80 7.28 -12.34 0.48
CA HIS A 80 7.59 -13.39 -0.51
C HIS A 80 6.48 -13.54 -1.56
N ALA A 81 5.21 -13.56 -1.15
CA ALA A 81 4.09 -13.64 -2.08
C ALA A 81 4.05 -12.42 -3.02
N ASN A 82 4.27 -11.22 -2.49
CA ASN A 82 4.33 -10.00 -3.30
C ASN A 82 5.46 -10.07 -4.34
N ARG A 83 6.65 -10.52 -3.94
CA ARG A 83 7.79 -10.71 -4.88
C ARG A 83 7.49 -11.71 -5.99
N LEU A 84 6.81 -12.82 -5.67
CA LEU A 84 6.36 -13.80 -6.68
C LEU A 84 5.39 -13.18 -7.69
N ASN A 85 4.61 -12.19 -7.26
CA ASN A 85 3.69 -11.44 -8.12
C ASN A 85 4.34 -10.22 -8.80
N GLY A 86 5.67 -10.09 -8.75
CA GLY A 86 6.41 -9.00 -9.40
C GLY A 86 6.35 -7.66 -8.65
N ILE A 87 5.80 -7.64 -7.43
CA ILE A 87 5.73 -6.41 -6.62
C ILE A 87 7.05 -6.21 -5.88
N ASP A 88 7.60 -5.01 -5.95
CA ASP A 88 8.83 -4.65 -5.24
C ASP A 88 8.57 -4.52 -3.73
N ALA A 89 8.78 -5.62 -3.03
CA ALA A 89 8.55 -5.74 -1.60
C ALA A 89 9.82 -6.21 -0.87
N VAL A 90 10.15 -5.56 0.24
CA VAL A 90 11.30 -5.88 1.08
C VAL A 90 10.86 -6.04 2.54
N TYR A 91 11.42 -7.03 3.23
CA TYR A 91 11.33 -7.14 4.68
C TYR A 91 12.58 -6.51 5.30
N LEU A 92 12.39 -5.60 6.24
CA LEU A 92 13.44 -4.91 6.97
C LEU A 92 13.48 -5.40 8.43
N SER A 93 14.68 -5.65 8.94
CA SER A 93 14.93 -5.86 10.36
C SER A 93 14.72 -4.56 11.16
N THR A 94 14.66 -4.65 12.48
CA THR A 94 14.50 -3.48 13.37
C THR A 94 15.59 -2.42 13.13
N GLU A 95 16.83 -2.85 12.91
CA GLU A 95 17.97 -1.96 12.64
C GLU A 95 17.84 -1.26 11.29
N GLU A 96 17.43 -1.99 10.26
CA GLU A 96 17.19 -1.45 8.93
C GLU A 96 15.99 -0.49 8.92
N VAL A 97 14.93 -0.79 9.69
CA VAL A 97 13.79 0.12 9.91
C VAL A 97 14.27 1.45 10.46
N LYS A 98 15.15 1.44 11.47
CA LYS A 98 15.67 2.67 12.08
C LYS A 98 16.51 3.49 11.11
N LYS A 99 17.28 2.83 10.24
CA LYS A 99 18.06 3.50 9.18
C LYS A 99 17.15 4.10 8.11
N PHE A 100 16.11 3.34 7.70
CA PHE A 100 15.17 3.76 6.66
C PHE A 100 14.27 4.91 7.11
N CYS A 101 13.74 4.83 8.34
CA CYS A 101 12.85 5.82 8.90
C CYS A 101 13.26 6.19 10.34
N PRO A 102 14.18 7.16 10.51
CA PRO A 102 14.76 7.52 11.81
C PRO A 102 13.77 8.02 12.87
N ILE A 103 12.58 8.47 12.46
CA ILE A 103 11.52 8.94 13.37
C ILE A 103 10.80 7.79 14.07
N ILE A 104 10.87 6.57 13.54
CA ILE A 104 10.23 5.40 14.17
C ILE A 104 10.97 5.07 15.47
N ASN A 105 10.22 4.96 16.56
CA ASN A 105 10.78 4.48 17.82
C ASN A 105 10.92 2.95 17.76
N THR A 106 12.16 2.48 17.77
CA THR A 106 12.51 1.07 17.75
C THR A 106 12.99 0.53 19.10
N SER A 107 12.78 1.28 20.20
CA SER A 107 13.14 0.83 21.55
C SER A 107 12.39 -0.47 21.91
N PRO A 108 13.06 -1.46 22.53
CA PRO A 108 12.41 -2.68 22.99
C PRO A 108 11.48 -2.45 24.21
N ASP A 109 11.67 -1.36 24.94
CA ASP A 109 10.99 -1.08 26.21
C ASP A 109 9.63 -0.38 26.05
N ILE A 110 9.17 -0.17 24.83
CA ILE A 110 7.86 0.39 24.56
C ILE A 110 6.78 -0.70 24.51
N ARG A 111 5.52 -0.29 24.76
CA ARG A 111 4.38 -1.22 24.80
C ARG A 111 4.21 -2.06 23.52
N TYR A 112 4.58 -1.51 22.37
CA TYR A 112 4.51 -2.18 21.06
C TYR A 112 5.86 -2.03 20.33
N PRO A 113 6.88 -2.84 20.71
CA PRO A 113 8.19 -2.76 20.06
C PRO A 113 8.09 -3.13 18.57
N VAL A 114 8.90 -2.48 17.76
CA VAL A 114 9.00 -2.81 16.34
C VAL A 114 10.00 -3.95 16.16
N LEU A 115 9.52 -5.11 15.72
CA LEU A 115 10.33 -6.31 15.47
C LEU A 115 10.72 -6.46 13.98
N GLY A 116 10.18 -5.63 13.13
CA GLY A 116 10.46 -5.61 11.70
C GLY A 116 9.41 -4.81 10.93
N LEU A 117 9.61 -4.70 9.65
CA LEU A 117 8.76 -3.95 8.73
C LEU A 117 8.72 -4.60 7.36
N SER A 118 7.56 -4.67 6.73
CA SER A 118 7.46 -4.91 5.29
C SER A 118 7.28 -3.58 4.58
N LEU A 119 8.21 -3.26 3.69
CA LEU A 119 8.17 -2.11 2.81
C LEU A 119 7.79 -2.55 1.40
N ILE A 120 6.88 -1.83 0.79
CA ILE A 120 6.53 -1.98 -0.61
C ILE A 120 6.85 -0.66 -1.28
N HIS A 121 7.75 -0.72 -2.24
CA HIS A 121 8.03 0.39 -3.11
C HIS A 121 6.90 0.50 -4.14
N ILE A 122 6.25 1.60 -4.16
CA ILE A 122 5.19 1.88 -5.12
C ILE A 122 5.67 3.03 -6.02
#